data_4ca1a9685ddb3578511b12dbfdc8c203
#
_entry.id   4ca1a9685ddb3578511b12dbfdc8c203
#
_cell.length_a   1.000
_cell.length_b   1.000
_cell.length_c   1.000
_cell.angle_alpha   90.00
_cell.angle_beta   90.00
_cell.angle_gamma   90.00
#
_symmetry.space_group_name_H-M   'P 1'
#
loop_
_entity.id
_entity.type
_entity.pdbx_description
1 polymer ?
#
loop_
_entity_poly.entity_id
_entity_poly.type
_entity_poly.pdbx_seq_one_letter_code
_entity_poly.pdbx_strand_id
1 'polypeptide(L)'
;MNAKELCSVANAKLDTFVTWTALDRSNLSEGRKLAVNYFIVAVILFFAQLLFGMIAATQFIFPSFLYGWLDFSVNRMVHINAMVVWMLYGFIGCTYWLLEDESGTEIVGLKFGKLAFWVLTIAVAIVVLVYLFIQIGAGNDTTLWLINEGREYIEAPRWADIGIVAVVLTFFYNVVATFSKGKWSGIAGVLTLDLVALAGLYLAGMFYMTNITHEQFWWWWVIHLWVEATWELLVGVIMAWSLMKLLGVRRKIV
;
A
#
# COMPACT_ATOMS: atom_id res chain seq x y z
N MET A 1 0.24 25.15 40.53
CA MET A 1 0.88 25.51 39.22
C MET A 1 0.26 26.82 38.78
N ASN A 2 1.05 27.86 38.60
CA ASN A 2 0.55 29.15 38.15
C ASN A 2 0.41 29.17 36.61
N ALA A 3 -0.28 30.19 36.05
CA ALA A 3 -0.54 30.28 34.63
C ALA A 3 0.76 30.28 33.75
N LYS A 4 1.86 30.84 34.29
CA LYS A 4 3.17 30.83 33.58
C LYS A 4 3.79 29.44 33.55
N GLU A 5 3.66 28.66 34.64
CA GLU A 5 4.14 27.25 34.66
C GLU A 5 3.32 26.36 33.70
N LEU A 6 2.00 26.56 33.66
CA LEU A 6 1.13 25.87 32.69
C LEU A 6 1.50 26.20 31.22
N CYS A 7 1.74 27.48 30.93
CA CYS A 7 2.20 27.88 29.59
C CYS A 7 3.57 27.31 29.24
N SER A 8 4.52 27.27 30.15
CA SER A 8 5.85 26.72 29.90
C SER A 8 5.82 25.21 29.66
N VAL A 9 4.99 24.47 30.40
CA VAL A 9 4.79 23.04 30.23
C VAL A 9 4.05 22.73 28.90
N ALA A 10 3.06 23.55 28.53
CA ALA A 10 2.34 23.41 27.27
C ALA A 10 3.25 23.69 26.08
N ASN A 11 4.06 24.74 26.14
CA ASN A 11 5.04 25.06 25.07
C ASN A 11 6.12 23.99 24.97
N ALA A 12 6.68 23.50 26.08
CA ALA A 12 7.64 22.39 26.04
C ALA A 12 7.07 21.11 25.45
N LYS A 13 5.79 20.77 25.73
CA LYS A 13 5.10 19.65 25.12
C LYS A 13 4.82 19.89 23.63
N LEU A 14 4.47 21.11 23.25
CA LEU A 14 4.25 21.48 21.85
C LEU A 14 5.56 21.41 21.06
N ASP A 15 6.67 21.94 21.61
CA ASP A 15 7.99 21.85 21.00
C ASP A 15 8.46 20.40 20.87
N THR A 16 8.20 19.56 21.88
CA THR A 16 8.50 18.13 21.80
C THR A 16 7.66 17.44 20.75
N PHE A 17 6.39 17.78 20.61
CA PHE A 17 5.50 17.25 19.56
C PHE A 17 5.93 17.72 18.18
N VAL A 18 6.25 19.01 18.01
CA VAL A 18 6.74 19.58 16.74
C VAL A 18 8.09 18.98 16.35
N THR A 19 9.01 18.80 17.28
CA THR A 19 10.30 18.13 17.00
C THR A 19 10.13 16.63 16.72
N TRP A 20 9.15 15.98 17.32
CA TRP A 20 8.83 14.58 17.05
C TRP A 20 8.17 14.42 15.67
N THR A 21 7.34 15.37 15.23
CA THR A 21 6.72 15.38 13.89
C THR A 21 7.67 15.91 12.80
N ALA A 22 8.64 16.75 13.15
CA ALA A 22 9.74 17.13 12.27
C ALA A 22 10.76 15.97 12.18
N LEU A 23 10.43 14.94 11.41
CA LEU A 23 11.31 13.81 11.19
C LEU A 23 12.65 14.33 10.60
N ASP A 24 13.67 14.40 11.44
CA ASP A 24 15.02 14.73 10.96
C ASP A 24 15.54 13.60 10.07
N ARG A 25 15.38 13.79 8.76
CA ARG A 25 15.80 12.82 7.77
C ARG A 25 17.32 12.77 7.56
N SER A 26 18.07 13.71 8.12
CA SER A 26 19.51 13.80 7.93
C SER A 26 20.24 12.56 8.46
N ASN A 27 19.74 11.98 9.54
CA ASN A 27 20.30 10.82 10.22
C ASN A 27 19.76 9.47 9.73
N LEU A 28 18.81 9.45 8.76
CA LEU A 28 18.26 8.23 8.21
C LEU A 28 19.12 7.68 7.07
N SER A 29 19.25 6.35 7.00
CA SER A 29 19.76 5.67 5.82
C SER A 29 18.91 5.98 4.59
N GLU A 30 19.48 5.79 3.40
CA GLU A 30 18.75 6.03 2.15
C GLU A 30 17.56 5.07 1.99
N GLY A 31 17.64 3.85 2.51
CA GLY A 31 16.52 2.90 2.54
C GLY A 31 15.38 3.37 3.44
N ARG A 32 15.70 3.88 4.64
CA ARG A 32 14.70 4.46 5.54
C ARG A 32 14.08 5.75 4.99
N LYS A 33 14.85 6.57 4.27
CA LYS A 33 14.30 7.74 3.55
C LYS A 33 13.28 7.30 2.50
N LEU A 34 13.55 6.22 1.78
CA LEU A 34 12.59 5.64 0.84
C LEU A 34 11.34 5.13 1.56
N ALA A 35 11.48 4.41 2.69
CA ALA A 35 10.35 3.96 3.52
C ALA A 35 9.46 5.13 3.96
N VAL A 36 10.06 6.24 4.41
CA VAL A 36 9.31 7.46 4.79
C VAL A 36 8.53 8.03 3.61
N ASN A 37 9.07 8.01 2.39
CA ASN A 37 8.33 8.46 1.22
C ASN A 37 7.10 7.59 0.95
N TYR A 38 7.21 6.27 1.10
CA TYR A 38 6.06 5.35 1.04
C TYR A 38 5.02 5.68 2.11
N PHE A 39 5.41 5.93 3.36
CA PHE A 39 4.47 6.31 4.43
C PHE A 39 3.76 7.63 4.16
N ILE A 40 4.45 8.63 3.59
CA ILE A 40 3.82 9.91 3.24
C ILE A 40 2.72 9.69 2.20
N VAL A 41 3.00 8.94 1.13
CA VAL A 41 1.99 8.63 0.11
C VAL A 41 0.85 7.80 0.69
N ALA A 42 1.15 6.82 1.55
CA ALA A 42 0.13 6.04 2.26
C ALA A 42 -0.83 6.94 3.05
N VAL A 43 -0.30 7.90 3.81
CA VAL A 43 -1.14 8.84 4.59
C VAL A 43 -1.98 9.73 3.68
N ILE A 44 -1.43 10.23 2.57
CA ILE A 44 -2.19 11.04 1.60
C ILE A 44 -3.35 10.22 1.01
N LEU A 45 -3.07 9.00 0.56
CA LEU A 45 -4.09 8.10 0.00
C LEU A 45 -5.13 7.67 1.05
N PHE A 46 -4.73 7.48 2.30
CA PHE A 46 -5.66 7.20 3.40
C PHE A 46 -6.66 8.35 3.60
N PHE A 47 -6.20 9.61 3.60
CA PHE A 47 -7.11 10.75 3.67
C PHE A 47 -7.99 10.87 2.43
N ALA A 48 -7.45 10.61 1.24
CA ALA A 48 -8.26 10.55 0.01
C ALA A 48 -9.35 9.47 0.12
N GLN A 49 -9.00 8.27 0.56
CA GLN A 49 -9.97 7.19 0.81
C GLN A 49 -11.07 7.61 1.77
N LEU A 50 -10.74 8.26 2.89
CA LEU A 50 -11.74 8.75 3.85
C LEU A 50 -12.68 9.77 3.21
N LEU A 51 -12.15 10.71 2.43
CA LEU A 51 -12.95 11.73 1.73
C LEU A 51 -13.93 11.08 0.75
N PHE A 52 -13.45 10.22 -0.14
CA PHE A 52 -14.29 9.53 -1.12
C PHE A 52 -15.28 8.56 -0.44
N GLY A 53 -14.91 7.94 0.67
CA GLY A 53 -15.80 7.11 1.49
C GLY A 53 -16.95 7.92 2.11
N MET A 54 -16.67 9.11 2.65
CA MET A 54 -17.72 10.00 3.17
C MET A 54 -18.67 10.48 2.05
N ILE A 55 -18.15 10.82 0.89
CA ILE A 55 -18.95 11.19 -0.27
C ILE A 55 -19.83 10.01 -0.69
N ALA A 56 -19.28 8.79 -0.80
CA ALA A 56 -20.01 7.59 -1.16
C ALA A 56 -21.15 7.28 -0.15
N ALA A 57 -20.88 7.39 1.14
CA ALA A 57 -21.89 7.22 2.19
C ALA A 57 -23.01 8.27 2.07
N THR A 58 -22.66 9.52 1.77
CA THR A 58 -23.64 10.57 1.56
C THR A 58 -24.48 10.32 0.31
N GLN A 59 -23.89 9.88 -0.78
CA GLN A 59 -24.60 9.52 -2.02
C GLN A 59 -25.51 8.30 -1.81
N PHE A 60 -25.14 7.36 -0.94
CA PHE A 60 -25.99 6.23 -0.61
C PHE A 60 -27.28 6.67 0.11
N ILE A 61 -27.21 7.68 0.98
CA ILE A 61 -28.36 8.21 1.72
C ILE A 61 -29.13 9.24 0.86
N PHE A 62 -28.41 10.08 0.11
CA PHE A 62 -28.94 11.12 -0.74
C PHE A 62 -28.46 10.93 -2.18
N PRO A 63 -29.14 10.11 -3.01
CA PRO A 63 -28.66 9.74 -4.36
C PRO A 63 -28.44 10.90 -5.32
N SER A 64 -29.07 12.05 -5.10
CA SER A 64 -28.89 13.26 -5.90
C SER A 64 -27.64 14.08 -5.52
N PHE A 65 -26.95 13.72 -4.42
CA PHE A 65 -25.77 14.46 -3.99
C PHE A 65 -24.63 14.29 -5.00
N LEU A 66 -24.14 15.39 -5.53
CA LEU A 66 -23.12 15.46 -6.57
C LEU A 66 -23.48 14.72 -7.88
N TYR A 67 -24.76 14.39 -8.11
CA TYR A 67 -25.20 13.76 -9.36
C TYR A 67 -24.81 14.59 -10.58
N GLY A 68 -24.24 13.93 -11.60
CA GLY A 68 -23.73 14.57 -12.81
C GLY A 68 -22.33 15.19 -12.70
N TRP A 69 -21.74 15.26 -11.50
CA TRP A 69 -20.37 15.72 -11.27
C TRP A 69 -19.44 14.58 -10.85
N LEU A 70 -19.93 13.70 -9.97
CA LEU A 70 -19.21 12.56 -9.48
C LEU A 70 -20.21 11.42 -9.24
N ASP A 71 -20.22 10.44 -10.12
CA ASP A 71 -21.12 9.28 -10.01
C ASP A 71 -20.71 8.37 -8.85
N PHE A 72 -21.71 7.78 -8.19
CA PHE A 72 -21.47 6.87 -7.05
C PHE A 72 -20.51 5.73 -7.38
N SER A 73 -20.63 5.12 -8.57
CA SER A 73 -19.76 4.02 -9.01
C SER A 73 -18.30 4.46 -9.14
N VAL A 74 -18.06 5.63 -9.71
CA VAL A 74 -16.71 6.22 -9.84
C VAL A 74 -16.13 6.55 -8.45
N ASN A 75 -16.94 7.21 -7.62
CA ASN A 75 -16.56 7.59 -6.27
C ASN A 75 -16.20 6.36 -5.41
N ARG A 76 -17.03 5.31 -5.46
CA ARG A 76 -16.80 4.05 -4.78
C ARG A 76 -15.52 3.37 -5.28
N MET A 77 -15.28 3.36 -6.59
CA MET A 77 -14.08 2.78 -7.19
C MET A 77 -12.82 3.51 -6.72
N VAL A 78 -12.81 4.83 -6.70
CA VAL A 78 -11.66 5.61 -6.17
C VAL A 78 -11.45 5.31 -4.69
N HIS A 79 -12.53 5.23 -3.89
CA HIS A 79 -12.45 4.88 -2.47
C HIS A 79 -11.80 3.50 -2.23
N ILE A 80 -12.25 2.47 -2.96
CA ILE A 80 -11.73 1.10 -2.81
C ILE A 80 -10.28 1.01 -3.28
N ASN A 81 -9.96 1.57 -4.44
CA ASN A 81 -8.58 1.54 -4.95
C ASN A 81 -7.62 2.32 -4.05
N ALA A 82 -8.03 3.48 -3.54
CA ALA A 82 -7.23 4.23 -2.58
C ALA A 82 -6.99 3.40 -1.31
N MET A 83 -8.01 2.64 -0.83
CA MET A 83 -7.88 1.74 0.32
C MET A 83 -6.82 0.66 0.07
N VAL A 84 -6.91 -0.07 -1.01
CA VAL A 84 -5.94 -1.12 -1.37
C VAL A 84 -4.54 -0.55 -1.48
N VAL A 85 -4.40 0.57 -2.17
CA VAL A 85 -3.08 1.14 -2.50
C VAL A 85 -2.41 1.75 -1.28
N TRP A 86 -3.11 2.49 -0.38
CA TRP A 86 -2.43 3.04 0.81
C TRP A 86 -1.91 1.94 1.74
N MET A 87 -2.63 0.82 1.86
CA MET A 87 -2.16 -0.33 2.65
C MET A 87 -0.90 -0.92 2.03
N LEU A 88 -0.87 -1.13 0.71
CA LEU A 88 0.33 -1.62 0.01
C LEU A 88 1.52 -0.67 0.19
N TYR A 89 1.31 0.64 0.11
CA TYR A 89 2.37 1.62 0.40
C TYR A 89 2.87 1.49 1.84
N GLY A 90 1.96 1.34 2.80
CA GLY A 90 2.30 1.10 4.20
C GLY A 90 3.15 -0.17 4.38
N PHE A 91 2.74 -1.28 3.76
CA PHE A 91 3.46 -2.55 3.81
C PHE A 91 4.85 -2.48 3.18
N ILE A 92 4.97 -1.86 2.01
CA ILE A 92 6.26 -1.66 1.34
C ILE A 92 7.17 -0.78 2.20
N GLY A 93 6.64 0.31 2.74
CA GLY A 93 7.37 1.21 3.63
C GLY A 93 7.88 0.50 4.89
N CYS A 94 7.00 -0.26 5.58
CA CYS A 94 7.38 -1.07 6.73
C CYS A 94 8.45 -2.10 6.37
N THR A 95 8.30 -2.77 5.23
CA THR A 95 9.27 -3.77 4.78
C THR A 95 10.64 -3.15 4.50
N TYR A 96 10.72 -2.03 3.79
CA TYR A 96 12.00 -1.34 3.58
C TYR A 96 12.65 -0.90 4.90
N TRP A 97 11.84 -0.51 5.89
CA TRP A 97 12.36 -0.14 7.19
C TRP A 97 12.91 -1.34 7.96
N LEU A 98 12.13 -2.42 8.06
CA LEU A 98 12.54 -3.63 8.78
C LEU A 98 13.70 -4.38 8.08
N LEU A 99 13.80 -4.25 6.75
CA LEU A 99 14.78 -4.97 5.93
C LEU A 99 16.23 -4.66 6.35
N GLU A 100 16.56 -3.39 6.59
CA GLU A 100 17.89 -3.00 7.06
C GLU A 100 18.15 -3.49 8.49
N ASP A 101 17.15 -3.47 9.34
CA ASP A 101 17.27 -3.93 10.73
C ASP A 101 17.47 -5.44 10.84
N GLU A 102 16.74 -6.22 10.04
CA GLU A 102 16.80 -7.67 10.10
C GLU A 102 18.00 -8.25 9.34
N SER A 103 18.33 -7.69 8.20
CA SER A 103 19.49 -8.13 7.41
C SER A 103 20.84 -7.67 7.99
N GLY A 104 20.83 -6.54 8.71
CA GLY A 104 22.03 -5.86 9.20
C GLY A 104 22.89 -5.25 8.08
N THR A 105 22.30 -4.99 6.90
CA THR A 105 22.99 -4.40 5.76
C THR A 105 22.11 -3.37 5.05
N GLU A 106 22.75 -2.49 4.27
CA GLU A 106 22.02 -1.57 3.40
C GLU A 106 21.26 -2.30 2.30
N ILE A 107 20.15 -1.72 1.85
CA ILE A 107 19.29 -2.29 0.82
C ILE A 107 20.03 -2.45 -0.50
N VAL A 108 20.11 -3.67 -1.00
CA VAL A 108 20.70 -3.98 -2.29
C VAL A 108 19.77 -3.52 -3.41
N GLY A 109 20.33 -2.81 -4.40
CA GLY A 109 19.55 -2.33 -5.54
C GLY A 109 18.59 -1.18 -5.23
N LEU A 110 18.83 -0.41 -4.17
CA LEU A 110 17.97 0.68 -3.71
C LEU A 110 17.59 1.68 -4.82
N LYS A 111 18.46 1.90 -5.81
CA LYS A 111 18.15 2.76 -6.96
C LYS A 111 16.92 2.27 -7.76
N PHE A 112 16.75 0.96 -7.88
CA PHE A 112 15.58 0.36 -8.51
C PHE A 112 14.35 0.51 -7.63
N GLY A 113 14.49 0.38 -6.31
CA GLY A 113 13.41 0.65 -5.36
C GLY A 113 12.93 2.11 -5.41
N LYS A 114 13.86 3.08 -5.54
CA LYS A 114 13.50 4.49 -5.74
C LYS A 114 12.78 4.72 -7.08
N LEU A 115 13.22 4.07 -8.15
CA LEU A 115 12.54 4.13 -9.44
C LEU A 115 11.14 3.51 -9.35
N ALA A 116 11.01 2.33 -8.75
CA ALA A 116 9.73 1.64 -8.54
C ALA A 116 8.74 2.50 -7.74
N PHE A 117 9.20 3.20 -6.69
CA PHE A 117 8.38 4.16 -5.95
C PHE A 117 7.77 5.24 -6.87
N TRP A 118 8.58 5.87 -7.72
CA TRP A 118 8.09 6.92 -8.60
C TRP A 118 7.17 6.38 -9.71
N VAL A 119 7.52 5.24 -10.30
CA VAL A 119 6.67 4.58 -11.31
C VAL A 119 5.30 4.25 -10.73
N LEU A 120 5.26 3.63 -9.55
CA LEU A 120 4.02 3.30 -8.86
C LEU A 120 3.21 4.57 -8.52
N THR A 121 3.86 5.59 -7.95
CA THR A 121 3.18 6.82 -7.52
C THR A 121 2.59 7.58 -8.70
N ILE A 122 3.32 7.68 -9.80
CA ILE A 122 2.82 8.31 -11.03
C ILE A 122 1.67 7.49 -11.62
N ALA A 123 1.81 6.16 -11.69
CA ALA A 123 0.76 5.28 -12.20
C ALA A 123 -0.54 5.41 -11.38
N VAL A 124 -0.46 5.40 -10.05
CA VAL A 124 -1.60 5.60 -9.15
C VAL A 124 -2.26 6.95 -9.38
N ALA A 125 -1.47 8.02 -9.50
CA ALA A 125 -2.00 9.36 -9.78
C ALA A 125 -2.74 9.41 -11.13
N ILE A 126 -2.18 8.80 -12.17
CA ILE A 126 -2.82 8.73 -13.49
C ILE A 126 -4.11 7.93 -13.42
N VAL A 127 -4.12 6.75 -12.76
CA VAL A 127 -5.32 5.90 -12.63
C VAL A 127 -6.44 6.66 -11.92
N VAL A 128 -6.14 7.34 -10.79
CA VAL A 128 -7.14 8.17 -10.09
C VAL A 128 -7.69 9.28 -10.97
N LEU A 129 -6.82 9.97 -11.72
CA LEU A 129 -7.27 11.01 -12.67
C LEU A 129 -8.14 10.43 -13.78
N VAL A 130 -7.78 9.27 -14.34
CA VAL A 130 -8.59 8.56 -15.34
C VAL A 130 -9.97 8.24 -14.77
N TYR A 131 -10.07 7.70 -13.56
CA TYR A 131 -11.35 7.39 -12.92
C TYR A 131 -12.22 8.63 -12.69
N LEU A 132 -11.63 9.75 -12.30
CA LEU A 132 -12.37 10.98 -12.01
C LEU A 132 -12.83 11.72 -13.26
N PHE A 133 -12.07 11.69 -14.36
CA PHE A 133 -12.33 12.50 -15.53
C PHE A 133 -12.90 11.72 -16.73
N ILE A 134 -12.79 10.40 -16.74
CA ILE A 134 -13.35 9.59 -17.81
C ILE A 134 -14.53 8.82 -17.24
N GLN A 135 -15.75 9.19 -17.66
CA GLN A 135 -16.93 8.40 -17.35
C GLN A 135 -16.76 7.00 -17.95
N ILE A 136 -16.79 6.00 -17.10
CA ILE A 136 -16.57 4.61 -17.47
C ILE A 136 -17.78 4.17 -18.28
N GLY A 137 -17.60 4.17 -19.61
CA GLY A 137 -18.56 3.56 -20.52
C GLY A 137 -18.59 2.06 -20.27
N ALA A 138 -19.77 1.50 -20.06
CA ALA A 138 -19.93 0.08 -19.87
C ALA A 138 -19.45 -0.71 -21.10
N GLY A 139 -18.45 -1.59 -20.92
CA GLY A 139 -18.38 -2.81 -21.66
C GLY A 139 -17.82 -2.82 -23.09
N ASN A 140 -16.80 -2.02 -23.41
CA ASN A 140 -16.00 -2.22 -24.61
C ASN A 140 -14.66 -2.87 -24.26
N ASP A 141 -14.18 -3.86 -25.03
CA ASP A 141 -12.87 -4.48 -24.84
C ASP A 141 -11.72 -3.49 -24.78
N THR A 142 -11.85 -2.34 -25.45
CA THR A 142 -10.91 -1.22 -25.40
C THR A 142 -10.88 -0.52 -24.05
N THR A 143 -11.96 -0.52 -23.27
CA THR A 143 -12.02 0.12 -21.96
C THR A 143 -11.28 -0.67 -20.89
N LEU A 144 -11.23 -2.00 -20.99
CA LEU A 144 -10.46 -2.86 -20.07
C LEU A 144 -8.97 -2.50 -20.07
N TRP A 145 -8.40 -2.22 -21.23
CA TRP A 145 -7.00 -1.84 -21.35
C TRP A 145 -6.68 -0.43 -20.87
N LEU A 146 -7.60 0.50 -21.08
CA LEU A 146 -7.31 1.92 -20.92
C LEU A 146 -7.83 2.47 -19.60
N ILE A 147 -8.95 1.97 -19.09
CA ILE A 147 -9.67 2.61 -17.99
C ILE A 147 -9.83 1.68 -16.79
N ASN A 148 -10.43 0.50 -16.96
CA ASN A 148 -10.85 -0.35 -15.87
C ASN A 148 -11.09 -1.80 -16.35
N GLU A 149 -10.71 -2.77 -15.52
CA GLU A 149 -10.99 -4.19 -15.79
C GLU A 149 -12.41 -4.64 -15.39
N GLY A 150 -13.18 -3.81 -14.71
CA GLY A 150 -14.53 -4.11 -14.29
C GLY A 150 -14.66 -5.12 -13.15
N ARG A 151 -13.56 -5.45 -12.47
CA ARG A 151 -13.54 -6.35 -11.32
C ARG A 151 -13.26 -5.57 -10.04
N GLU A 152 -14.13 -5.71 -9.08
CA GLU A 152 -13.99 -5.08 -7.77
C GLU A 152 -12.67 -5.50 -7.08
N TYR A 153 -11.95 -4.55 -6.49
CA TYR A 153 -10.62 -4.66 -5.89
C TYR A 153 -9.43 -4.88 -6.83
N ILE A 154 -9.66 -5.22 -8.09
CA ILE A 154 -8.65 -5.32 -9.14
C ILE A 154 -9.12 -4.57 -10.40
N GLU A 155 -9.51 -3.33 -10.19
CA GLU A 155 -10.11 -2.47 -11.22
C GLU A 155 -9.05 -1.73 -12.05
N ALA A 156 -7.78 -1.87 -11.71
CA ALA A 156 -6.70 -1.21 -12.42
C ALA A 156 -6.70 -1.58 -13.91
N PRO A 157 -6.44 -0.63 -14.82
CA PRO A 157 -6.33 -0.95 -16.24
C PRO A 157 -5.10 -1.83 -16.51
N ARG A 158 -5.15 -2.68 -17.52
CA ARG A 158 -4.09 -3.66 -17.86
C ARG A 158 -2.68 -3.07 -17.94
N TRP A 159 -2.53 -1.86 -18.45
CA TRP A 159 -1.22 -1.21 -18.51
C TRP A 159 -0.67 -0.91 -17.10
N ALA A 160 -1.55 -0.59 -16.15
CA ALA A 160 -1.15 -0.38 -14.75
C ALA A 160 -0.76 -1.69 -14.09
N ASP A 161 -1.46 -2.80 -14.38
CA ASP A 161 -1.11 -4.13 -13.86
C ASP A 161 0.29 -4.57 -14.28
N ILE A 162 0.67 -4.33 -15.53
CA ILE A 162 2.03 -4.60 -16.03
C ILE A 162 3.05 -3.78 -15.21
N GLY A 163 2.73 -2.51 -14.94
CA GLY A 163 3.55 -1.65 -14.10
C GLY A 163 3.65 -2.15 -12.66
N ILE A 164 2.53 -2.59 -12.07
CA ILE A 164 2.48 -3.17 -10.73
C ILE A 164 3.35 -4.44 -10.65
N VAL A 165 3.25 -5.35 -11.62
CA VAL A 165 4.08 -6.55 -11.68
C VAL A 165 5.58 -6.19 -11.71
N ALA A 166 5.98 -5.21 -12.52
CA ALA A 166 7.37 -4.75 -12.58
C ALA A 166 7.85 -4.17 -11.23
N VAL A 167 6.98 -3.41 -10.54
CA VAL A 167 7.26 -2.88 -9.19
C VAL A 167 7.41 -4.02 -8.17
N VAL A 168 6.50 -4.99 -8.19
CA VAL A 168 6.54 -6.16 -7.27
C VAL A 168 7.81 -6.98 -7.49
N LEU A 169 8.20 -7.25 -8.74
CA LEU A 169 9.46 -7.95 -9.04
C LEU A 169 10.69 -7.18 -8.57
N THR A 170 10.68 -5.86 -8.73
CA THR A 170 11.76 -4.98 -8.24
C THR A 170 11.84 -5.02 -6.72
N PHE A 171 10.71 -4.93 -6.04
CA PHE A 171 10.61 -5.00 -4.59
C PHE A 171 11.07 -6.37 -4.07
N PHE A 172 10.61 -7.46 -4.67
CA PHE A 172 11.07 -8.81 -4.36
C PHE A 172 12.58 -8.96 -4.52
N TYR A 173 13.14 -8.45 -5.61
CA TYR A 173 14.60 -8.42 -5.81
C TYR A 173 15.30 -7.68 -4.67
N ASN A 174 14.83 -6.47 -4.27
CA ASN A 174 15.44 -5.73 -3.17
C ASN A 174 15.43 -6.55 -1.87
N VAL A 175 14.33 -7.21 -1.55
CA VAL A 175 14.18 -8.02 -0.33
C VAL A 175 15.13 -9.22 -0.35
N VAL A 176 15.05 -10.05 -1.37
CA VAL A 176 15.84 -11.29 -1.47
C VAL A 176 17.34 -10.99 -1.55
N ALA A 177 17.74 -10.04 -2.39
CA ALA A 177 19.15 -9.68 -2.55
C ALA A 177 19.75 -9.08 -1.27
N THR A 178 18.95 -8.31 -0.51
CA THR A 178 19.41 -7.72 0.76
C THR A 178 19.60 -8.79 1.83
N PHE A 179 18.64 -9.70 2.00
CA PHE A 179 18.80 -10.82 2.93
C PHE A 179 19.93 -11.76 2.51
N SER A 180 20.11 -11.99 1.22
CA SER A 180 21.21 -12.84 0.71
C SER A 180 22.60 -12.23 0.96
N LYS A 181 22.71 -10.90 0.97
CA LYS A 181 23.94 -10.20 1.32
C LYS A 181 24.15 -10.10 2.84
N GLY A 182 23.08 -9.99 3.60
CA GLY A 182 23.09 -9.83 5.05
C GLY A 182 22.82 -11.14 5.79
N LYS A 183 21.83 -11.13 6.68
CA LYS A 183 21.45 -12.27 7.49
C LYS A 183 20.05 -12.74 7.13
N TRP A 184 19.87 -14.05 7.00
CA TRP A 184 18.57 -14.69 6.95
C TRP A 184 18.04 -14.96 8.36
N SER A 185 16.82 -14.56 8.62
CA SER A 185 16.10 -14.85 9.87
C SER A 185 14.78 -15.57 9.57
N GLY A 186 14.09 -16.07 10.59
CA GLY A 186 12.73 -16.62 10.41
C GLY A 186 11.78 -15.59 9.79
N ILE A 187 11.87 -14.33 10.24
CA ILE A 187 11.12 -13.20 9.67
C ILE A 187 11.44 -13.03 8.18
N ALA A 188 12.72 -13.09 7.80
CA ALA A 188 13.13 -12.99 6.40
C ALA A 188 12.54 -14.13 5.54
N GLY A 189 12.53 -15.35 6.08
CA GLY A 189 11.96 -16.52 5.41
C GLY A 189 10.45 -16.39 5.18
N VAL A 190 9.70 -16.06 6.23
CA VAL A 190 8.24 -15.86 6.14
C VAL A 190 7.89 -14.71 5.19
N LEU A 191 8.57 -13.56 5.32
CA LEU A 191 8.36 -12.42 4.43
C LEU A 191 8.62 -12.77 2.96
N THR A 192 9.69 -13.49 2.67
CA THR A 192 10.03 -13.88 1.29
C THR A 192 9.00 -14.84 0.71
N LEU A 193 8.55 -15.82 1.49
CA LEU A 193 7.50 -16.77 1.08
C LEU A 193 6.18 -16.03 0.82
N ASP A 194 5.83 -15.12 1.71
CA ASP A 194 4.63 -14.29 1.61
C ASP A 194 4.64 -13.43 0.35
N LEU A 195 5.76 -12.78 0.03
CA LEU A 195 5.89 -11.98 -1.20
C LEU A 195 5.76 -12.83 -2.47
N VAL A 196 6.21 -14.09 -2.46
CA VAL A 196 5.98 -15.04 -3.58
C VAL A 196 4.50 -15.36 -3.71
N ALA A 197 3.82 -15.65 -2.60
CA ALA A 197 2.40 -15.94 -2.58
C ALA A 197 1.57 -14.72 -3.03
N LEU A 198 1.91 -13.54 -2.54
CA LEU A 198 1.27 -12.27 -2.90
C LEU A 198 1.39 -12.00 -4.40
N ALA A 199 2.59 -12.13 -4.97
CA ALA A 199 2.81 -11.95 -6.41
C ALA A 199 2.08 -13.02 -7.23
N GLY A 200 2.11 -14.28 -6.79
CA GLY A 200 1.44 -15.39 -7.46
C GLY A 200 -0.08 -15.23 -7.49
N LEU A 201 -0.69 -14.82 -6.38
CA LEU A 201 -2.13 -14.56 -6.30
C LEU A 201 -2.53 -13.33 -7.12
N TYR A 202 -1.72 -12.27 -7.12
CA TYR A 202 -1.97 -11.12 -7.99
C TYR A 202 -2.00 -11.52 -9.46
N LEU A 203 -1.01 -12.31 -9.92
CA LEU A 203 -0.97 -12.85 -11.28
C LEU A 203 -2.16 -13.77 -11.56
N ALA A 204 -2.57 -14.61 -10.59
CA ALA A 204 -3.76 -15.45 -10.72
C ALA A 204 -5.05 -14.63 -10.91
N GLY A 205 -5.14 -13.45 -10.29
CA GLY A 205 -6.24 -12.49 -10.48
C GLY A 205 -6.35 -11.92 -11.90
N MET A 206 -5.27 -11.98 -12.71
CA MET A 206 -5.29 -11.50 -14.09
C MET A 206 -5.96 -12.47 -15.09
N PHE A 207 -6.31 -13.69 -14.67
CA PHE A 207 -6.98 -14.65 -15.53
C PHE A 207 -8.50 -14.45 -15.48
N TYR A 208 -9.14 -14.54 -16.67
CA TYR A 208 -10.58 -14.46 -16.85
C TYR A 208 -11.15 -15.81 -17.21
N MET A 209 -12.25 -16.19 -16.56
CA MET A 209 -12.99 -17.40 -16.88
C MET A 209 -14.14 -17.08 -17.84
N THR A 210 -14.38 -17.95 -18.78
CA THR A 210 -15.43 -17.75 -19.81
C THR A 210 -16.85 -17.92 -19.24
N ASN A 211 -17.03 -18.72 -18.19
CA ASN A 211 -18.29 -18.94 -17.52
C ASN A 211 -18.44 -17.97 -16.34
N ILE A 212 -19.54 -17.23 -16.28
CA ILE A 212 -19.77 -16.18 -15.26
C ILE A 212 -19.74 -16.73 -13.82
N THR A 213 -20.24 -17.95 -13.59
CA THR A 213 -20.20 -18.56 -12.25
C THR A 213 -18.78 -18.94 -11.84
N HIS A 214 -18.01 -19.50 -12.78
CA HIS A 214 -16.60 -19.80 -12.53
C HIS A 214 -15.80 -18.51 -12.35
N GLU A 215 -16.08 -17.49 -13.14
CA GLU A 215 -15.44 -16.17 -13.03
C GLU A 215 -15.67 -15.55 -11.66
N GLN A 216 -16.91 -15.52 -11.19
CA GLN A 216 -17.28 -14.98 -9.91
C GLN A 216 -16.59 -15.72 -8.76
N PHE A 217 -16.60 -17.07 -8.81
CA PHE A 217 -15.92 -17.91 -7.82
C PHE A 217 -14.41 -17.67 -7.83
N TRP A 218 -13.76 -17.74 -9.03
CA TRP A 218 -12.34 -17.57 -9.20
C TRP A 218 -11.84 -16.23 -8.68
N TRP A 219 -12.47 -15.15 -9.12
CA TRP A 219 -12.14 -13.80 -8.72
C TRP A 219 -12.23 -13.60 -7.20
N TRP A 220 -13.35 -13.94 -6.57
CA TRP A 220 -13.51 -13.80 -5.12
C TRP A 220 -12.56 -14.71 -4.33
N TRP A 221 -12.31 -15.92 -4.80
CA TRP A 221 -11.36 -16.83 -4.18
C TRP A 221 -9.93 -16.27 -4.21
N VAL A 222 -9.49 -15.71 -5.34
CA VAL A 222 -8.17 -15.09 -5.47
C VAL A 222 -8.03 -13.87 -4.57
N ILE A 223 -9.03 -12.96 -4.57
CA ILE A 223 -9.00 -11.77 -3.72
C ILE A 223 -9.01 -12.14 -2.24
N HIS A 224 -9.84 -13.10 -1.83
CA HIS A 224 -9.89 -13.59 -0.47
C HIS A 224 -8.52 -14.07 0.01
N LEU A 225 -7.87 -14.95 -0.73
CA LEU A 225 -6.53 -15.41 -0.39
C LEU A 225 -5.47 -14.31 -0.46
N TRP A 226 -5.59 -13.38 -1.41
CA TRP A 226 -4.66 -12.27 -1.56
C TRP A 226 -4.71 -11.34 -0.35
N VAL A 227 -5.89 -11.04 0.15
CA VAL A 227 -6.08 -10.17 1.32
C VAL A 227 -5.93 -10.97 2.62
N GLU A 228 -6.72 -12.02 2.83
CA GLU A 228 -6.83 -12.70 4.13
C GLU A 228 -5.71 -13.71 4.39
N ALA A 229 -4.95 -14.13 3.40
CA ALA A 229 -3.76 -14.94 3.64
C ALA A 229 -2.48 -14.11 3.59
N THR A 230 -2.20 -13.45 2.45
CA THR A 230 -0.88 -12.81 2.29
C THR A 230 -0.77 -11.50 3.05
N TRP A 231 -1.78 -10.65 3.07
CA TRP A 231 -1.69 -9.41 3.84
C TRP A 231 -1.66 -9.67 5.35
N GLU A 232 -2.36 -10.67 5.83
CA GLU A 232 -2.32 -11.05 7.24
C GLU A 232 -0.95 -11.60 7.64
N LEU A 233 -0.32 -12.42 6.80
CA LEU A 233 1.06 -12.88 7.02
C LEU A 233 2.03 -11.70 7.05
N LEU A 234 1.89 -10.75 6.14
CA LEU A 234 2.73 -9.56 6.08
C LEU A 234 2.56 -8.69 7.34
N VAL A 235 1.32 -8.48 7.77
CA VAL A 235 1.02 -7.79 9.04
C VAL A 235 1.63 -8.56 10.21
N GLY A 236 1.51 -9.88 10.25
CA GLY A 236 2.13 -10.74 11.26
C GLY A 236 3.65 -10.55 11.34
N VAL A 237 4.33 -10.54 10.20
CA VAL A 237 5.78 -10.25 10.10
C VAL A 237 6.13 -8.87 10.67
N ILE A 238 5.38 -7.83 10.27
CA ILE A 238 5.60 -6.47 10.74
C ILE A 238 5.35 -6.35 12.23
N MET A 239 4.28 -6.98 12.74
CA MET A 239 3.97 -7.02 14.17
C MET A 239 5.06 -7.75 14.97
N ALA A 240 5.50 -8.92 14.50
CA ALA A 240 6.57 -9.69 15.13
C ALA A 240 7.85 -8.86 15.26
N TRP A 241 8.27 -8.21 14.17
CA TRP A 241 9.41 -7.30 14.18
C TRP A 241 9.19 -6.12 15.13
N SER A 242 8.02 -5.49 15.10
CA SER A 242 7.70 -4.34 15.97
C SER A 242 7.72 -4.71 17.44
N LEU A 243 7.17 -5.87 17.84
CA LEU A 243 7.20 -6.38 19.21
C LEU A 243 8.64 -6.57 19.71
N MET A 244 9.52 -7.11 18.87
CA MET A 244 10.93 -7.26 19.24
C MET A 244 11.63 -5.92 19.39
N LYS A 245 11.38 -4.97 18.48
CA LYS A 245 12.07 -3.67 18.44
C LYS A 245 11.56 -2.68 19.48
N LEU A 246 10.25 -2.58 19.66
CA LEU A 246 9.64 -1.57 20.53
C LEU A 246 9.45 -2.07 21.96
N LEU A 247 9.12 -3.34 22.13
CA LEU A 247 8.80 -3.92 23.44
C LEU A 247 9.88 -4.86 23.96
N GLY A 248 10.94 -5.12 23.21
CA GLY A 248 12.03 -5.97 23.62
C GLY A 248 11.65 -7.45 23.78
N VAL A 249 10.58 -7.90 23.11
CA VAL A 249 10.15 -9.31 23.14
C VAL A 249 11.26 -10.21 22.56
N ARG A 250 11.53 -11.31 23.25
CA ARG A 250 12.58 -12.23 22.82
C ARG A 250 12.17 -12.95 21.52
N ARG A 251 13.09 -13.02 20.55
CA ARG A 251 12.89 -13.68 19.25
C ARG A 251 12.35 -15.12 19.35
N LYS A 252 12.60 -15.83 20.45
CA LYS A 252 12.09 -17.19 20.67
C LYS A 252 10.59 -17.25 20.97
N ILE A 253 9.94 -16.11 21.25
CA ILE A 253 8.53 -16.02 21.61
C ILE A 253 7.70 -15.61 20.39
N VAL A 254 8.32 -14.88 19.47
CA VAL A 254 7.79 -14.40 18.21
C VAL A 254 8.20 -15.34 17.08
#